data_4da0b14e2ddc4f20745083888bb5dd68
#
_entry.id   4da0b14e2ddc4f20745083888bb5dd68
#
_cell.length_a   1.000
_cell.length_b   1.000
_cell.length_c   1.000
_cell.angle_alpha   90.00
_cell.angle_beta   90.00
_cell.angle_gamma   90.00
#
_symmetry.space_group_name_H-M   'P 1'
#
loop_
_entity.id
_entity.type
_entity.pdbx_description
1 polymer ?
#
loop_
_entity_poly.entity_id
_entity_poly.type
_entity_poly.pdbx_seq_one_letter_code
_entity_poly.pdbx_strand_id
1 'polypeptide(L)'
;RSTLFPYTTLFRSQPLDVGSGKTVVAGLVAAEVAQADFQTAIMAPTEILATQHAKTLDELLSPFGVSVALLTGRVKGAQRRQLLDNLANGDINVVVGTHALIQEKVAYHKLGFVVIDEQHRFGVKQRQALLQKADHMPHLLSMTATPIPRSLALTLYGELDISILDELPAGRQPIVTKIWSPASAPKLYETIDHELAQGRQAYVICPLIDDNPDNDKKSVEAEYHKLAKTMFRHRQVGLLHGKLPPEEKAAVMQQFADGELDMLVSTTVVEVGVNVPNATVMLIENADHFGLSQLHQLRGRVGRGQHQSFCHLMLSGHDKPSQRLREIEKSQDGFYLAEVDLKLRGPGEIYGRAQHGALSLKIASLSDTPLIARAQTEAERFVKEGRDLLQYNHLARAVSRYQRLTILN
;
A
#
# COMPACT_ATOMS: atom_id res chain seq x y z
N ARG A 1 3.82 37.01 -16.52
CA ARG A 1 3.19 36.81 -15.19
C ARG A 1 2.58 35.42 -15.16
N SER A 2 3.31 34.46 -14.62
CA SER A 2 2.76 33.15 -14.31
C SER A 2 2.08 33.24 -12.94
N THR A 3 0.77 33.40 -12.94
CA THR A 3 -0.08 33.10 -11.80
C THR A 3 -0.52 31.63 -11.92
N LEU A 4 0.41 30.74 -11.73
CA LEU A 4 0.12 29.32 -11.53
C LEU A 4 0.25 29.08 -10.03
N PHE A 5 -0.89 28.76 -9.44
CA PHE A 5 -1.17 28.23 -8.10
C PHE A 5 -1.28 29.24 -6.94
N PRO A 6 -2.51 29.65 -6.59
CA PRO A 6 -2.80 30.04 -5.23
C PRO A 6 -2.76 28.77 -4.37
N TYR A 7 -1.90 28.72 -3.36
CA TYR A 7 -1.90 27.92 -2.13
C TYR A 7 -2.95 26.80 -2.02
N THR A 8 -2.89 25.81 -2.87
CA THR A 8 -3.56 24.54 -2.69
C THR A 8 -2.48 23.50 -2.65
N THR A 9 -2.08 23.13 -1.43
CA THR A 9 -1.31 21.92 -1.20
C THR A 9 -2.18 20.77 -1.72
N LEU A 10 -1.90 20.30 -2.93
CA LEU A 10 -2.59 19.15 -3.52
C LEU A 10 -2.16 17.89 -2.75
N PHE A 11 -2.78 17.68 -1.60
CA PHE A 11 -2.76 16.38 -0.94
C PHE A 11 -3.70 15.46 -1.73
N ARG A 12 -3.18 14.74 -2.68
CA ARG A 12 -3.94 13.69 -3.37
C ARG A 12 -3.64 12.36 -2.71
N SER A 13 -4.60 11.86 -1.94
CA SER A 13 -4.62 10.47 -1.55
C SER A 13 -5.27 9.68 -2.68
N GLN A 14 -4.55 8.73 -3.25
CA GLN A 14 -5.11 7.79 -4.23
C GLN A 14 -5.28 6.44 -3.55
N PRO A 15 -6.46 6.10 -3.04
CA PRO A 15 -6.78 4.74 -2.70
C PRO A 15 -6.96 3.98 -4.02
N LEU A 16 -6.04 3.08 -4.31
CA LEU A 16 -5.96 2.38 -5.59
C LEU A 16 -5.87 0.90 -5.34
N ASP A 17 -6.56 0.15 -6.17
CA ASP A 17 -6.40 -1.28 -6.19
C ASP A 17 -4.97 -1.69 -6.58
N VAL A 18 -4.51 -2.84 -6.13
CA VAL A 18 -3.15 -3.32 -6.36
C VAL A 18 -2.93 -3.50 -7.87
N GLY A 19 -1.93 -2.81 -8.43
CA GLY A 19 -1.60 -2.91 -9.85
C GLY A 19 -2.38 -1.98 -10.80
N SER A 20 -3.04 -0.93 -10.29
CA SER A 20 -3.86 0.04 -11.07
C SER A 20 -3.06 1.14 -11.78
N GLY A 21 -1.72 1.08 -11.82
CA GLY A 21 -0.91 2.08 -12.54
C GLY A 21 -0.44 3.29 -11.70
N LYS A 22 -0.49 3.23 -10.37
CA LYS A 22 -0.03 4.30 -9.46
C LYS A 22 1.33 4.89 -9.82
N THR A 23 2.31 4.02 -10.07
CA THR A 23 3.67 4.42 -10.40
C THR A 23 3.75 5.21 -11.70
N VAL A 24 2.91 4.88 -12.68
CA VAL A 24 2.85 5.61 -13.95
C VAL A 24 2.31 7.02 -13.74
N VAL A 25 1.24 7.17 -12.94
CA VAL A 25 0.71 8.51 -12.62
C VAL A 25 1.73 9.35 -11.87
N ALA A 26 2.42 8.78 -10.87
CA ALA A 26 3.51 9.47 -10.18
C ALA A 26 4.65 9.85 -11.13
N GLY A 27 5.00 8.97 -12.08
CA GLY A 27 6.01 9.21 -13.11
C GLY A 27 5.63 10.36 -14.06
N LEU A 28 4.39 10.40 -14.54
CA LEU A 28 3.92 11.49 -15.41
C LEU A 28 4.00 12.85 -14.72
N VAL A 29 3.56 12.93 -13.45
CA VAL A 29 3.67 14.17 -12.67
C VAL A 29 5.15 14.51 -12.40
N ALA A 30 5.99 13.52 -12.12
CA ALA A 30 7.43 13.74 -11.92
C ALA A 30 8.11 14.27 -13.19
N ALA A 31 7.68 13.84 -14.39
CA ALA A 31 8.17 14.37 -15.65
C ALA A 31 7.82 15.87 -15.82
N GLU A 32 6.58 16.25 -15.55
CA GLU A 32 6.15 17.67 -15.57
C GLU A 32 6.92 18.52 -14.56
N VAL A 33 7.16 17.98 -13.37
CA VAL A 33 7.95 18.64 -12.31
C VAL A 33 9.40 18.85 -12.74
N ALA A 34 10.00 17.84 -13.41
CA ALA A 34 11.35 17.93 -13.95
C ALA A 34 11.46 18.97 -15.08
N GLN A 35 10.45 19.07 -15.96
CA GLN A 35 10.38 20.11 -17.00
C GLN A 35 10.28 21.53 -16.42
N ALA A 36 9.71 21.66 -15.22
CA ALA A 36 9.64 22.92 -14.49
C ALA A 36 10.92 23.22 -13.67
N ASP A 37 11.98 22.45 -13.82
CA ASP A 37 13.27 22.58 -13.12
C ASP A 37 13.16 22.35 -11.59
N PHE A 38 12.24 21.44 -11.18
CA PHE A 38 12.11 20.97 -9.82
C PHE A 38 12.43 19.48 -9.70
N GLN A 39 12.69 19.05 -8.46
CA GLN A 39 13.01 17.67 -8.14
C GLN A 39 11.81 16.95 -7.51
N THR A 40 11.77 15.64 -7.71
CA THR A 40 10.78 14.75 -7.13
C THR A 40 11.45 13.75 -6.18
N ALA A 41 10.91 13.59 -4.98
CA ALA A 41 11.31 12.55 -4.02
C ALA A 41 10.19 11.50 -3.88
N ILE A 42 10.51 10.22 -4.11
CA ILE A 42 9.56 9.10 -3.99
C ILE A 42 10.00 8.19 -2.87
N MET A 43 9.22 8.14 -1.78
CA MET A 43 9.50 7.35 -0.60
C MET A 43 8.71 6.05 -0.62
N ALA A 44 9.42 4.91 -0.58
CA ALA A 44 8.86 3.57 -0.52
C ALA A 44 9.21 2.88 0.81
N PRO A 45 8.33 2.01 1.34
CA PRO A 45 8.51 1.41 2.68
C PRO A 45 9.65 0.40 2.76
N THR A 46 10.05 -0.20 1.65
CA THR A 46 11.13 -1.18 1.60
C THR A 46 12.11 -0.90 0.47
N GLU A 47 13.35 -1.39 0.61
CA GLU A 47 14.38 -1.27 -0.43
C GLU A 47 13.98 -1.96 -1.74
N ILE A 48 13.28 -3.10 -1.63
CA ILE A 48 12.80 -3.85 -2.79
C ILE A 48 11.82 -3.01 -3.61
N LEU A 49 10.82 -2.40 -2.96
CA LEU A 49 9.88 -1.50 -3.63
C LEU A 49 10.57 -0.26 -4.19
N ALA A 50 11.49 0.33 -3.43
CA ALA A 50 12.27 1.46 -3.93
C ALA A 50 13.05 1.11 -5.20
N THR A 51 13.67 -0.08 -5.23
CA THR A 51 14.39 -0.57 -6.42
C THR A 51 13.45 -0.80 -7.61
N GLN A 52 12.27 -1.38 -7.37
CA GLN A 52 11.28 -1.57 -8.43
C GLN A 52 10.74 -0.26 -8.98
N HIS A 53 10.38 0.69 -8.09
CA HIS A 53 9.94 2.02 -8.52
C HIS A 53 11.03 2.73 -9.30
N ALA A 54 12.27 2.71 -8.83
CA ALA A 54 13.39 3.33 -9.52
C ALA A 54 13.60 2.76 -10.93
N LYS A 55 13.58 1.42 -11.06
CA LYS A 55 13.70 0.75 -12.36
C LYS A 55 12.55 1.11 -13.31
N THR A 56 11.30 1.00 -12.83
CA THR A 56 10.11 1.31 -13.66
C THR A 56 10.10 2.79 -14.09
N LEU A 57 10.48 3.70 -13.18
CA LEU A 57 10.52 5.12 -13.50
C LEU A 57 11.68 5.47 -14.41
N ASP A 58 12.83 4.83 -14.26
CA ASP A 58 13.96 5.01 -15.15
C ASP A 58 13.61 4.56 -16.58
N GLU A 59 13.02 3.37 -16.74
CA GLU A 59 12.51 2.87 -18.02
C GLU A 59 11.47 3.81 -18.67
N LEU A 60 10.62 4.42 -17.84
CA LEU A 60 9.56 5.33 -18.30
C LEU A 60 10.08 6.73 -18.64
N LEU A 61 11.02 7.27 -17.88
CA LEU A 61 11.39 8.68 -17.87
C LEU A 61 12.71 8.99 -18.56
N SER A 62 13.65 8.04 -18.60
CA SER A 62 14.95 8.24 -19.25
C SER A 62 14.86 8.58 -20.75
N PRO A 63 13.88 8.07 -21.53
CA PRO A 63 13.69 8.49 -22.92
C PRO A 63 13.35 9.98 -23.09
N PHE A 64 12.90 10.62 -22.03
CA PHE A 64 12.55 12.06 -21.98
C PHE A 64 13.66 12.92 -21.34
N GLY A 65 14.83 12.33 -21.07
CA GLY A 65 15.96 13.03 -20.47
C GLY A 65 15.83 13.30 -18.97
N VAL A 66 14.87 12.65 -18.29
CA VAL A 66 14.67 12.79 -16.84
C VAL A 66 15.52 11.76 -16.09
N SER A 67 16.46 12.23 -15.26
CA SER A 67 17.38 11.38 -14.50
C SER A 67 16.70 10.81 -13.25
N VAL A 68 16.78 9.48 -13.07
CA VAL A 68 16.23 8.75 -11.91
C VAL A 68 17.38 8.13 -11.11
N ALA A 69 17.37 8.31 -9.78
CA ALA A 69 18.36 7.71 -8.90
C ALA A 69 17.73 6.96 -7.74
N LEU A 70 18.42 5.92 -7.26
CA LEU A 70 18.00 5.09 -6.11
C LEU A 70 18.87 5.39 -4.89
N LEU A 71 18.26 5.84 -3.78
CA LEU A 71 18.93 6.11 -2.51
C LEU A 71 18.38 5.21 -1.41
N THR A 72 19.11 4.15 -1.07
CA THR A 72 18.79 3.22 0.02
C THR A 72 19.95 3.09 1.00
N GLY A 73 19.74 2.32 2.07
CA GLY A 73 20.78 2.00 3.05
C GLY A 73 21.98 1.22 2.49
N ARG A 74 21.81 0.55 1.34
CA ARG A 74 22.87 -0.21 0.65
C ARG A 74 23.86 0.67 -0.10
N VAL A 75 23.45 1.86 -0.52
CA VAL A 75 24.33 2.80 -1.22
C VAL A 75 25.30 3.41 -0.20
N LYS A 76 26.60 3.09 -0.31
CA LYS A 76 27.64 3.47 0.66
C LYS A 76 28.86 4.11 -0.02
N GLY A 77 29.74 4.69 0.79
CA GLY A 77 31.06 5.16 0.36
C GLY A 77 31.05 6.28 -0.67
N ALA A 78 31.88 6.16 -1.69
CA ALA A 78 32.04 7.16 -2.75
C ALA A 78 30.78 7.31 -3.59
N GLN A 79 30.11 6.20 -3.94
CA GLN A 79 28.87 6.21 -4.72
C GLN A 79 27.77 7.02 -4.01
N ARG A 80 27.63 6.85 -2.68
CA ARG A 80 26.66 7.64 -1.92
C ARG A 80 27.00 9.14 -1.93
N ARG A 81 28.28 9.48 -1.77
CA ARG A 81 28.70 10.90 -1.80
C ARG A 81 28.38 11.53 -3.15
N GLN A 82 28.78 10.89 -4.25
CA GLN A 82 28.50 11.40 -5.59
C GLN A 82 26.99 11.55 -5.85
N LEU A 83 26.16 10.58 -5.42
CA LEU A 83 24.71 10.67 -5.55
C LEU A 83 24.16 11.87 -4.77
N LEU A 84 24.62 12.11 -3.53
CA LEU A 84 24.16 13.24 -2.72
C LEU A 84 24.60 14.57 -3.32
N ASP A 85 25.82 14.65 -3.87
CA ASP A 85 26.32 15.85 -4.55
C ASP A 85 25.50 16.14 -5.81
N ASN A 86 25.23 15.14 -6.65
CA ASN A 86 24.40 15.28 -7.84
C ASN A 86 22.96 15.70 -7.49
N LEU A 87 22.41 15.17 -6.39
CA LEU A 87 21.08 15.57 -5.92
C LEU A 87 21.04 17.03 -5.46
N ALA A 88 22.06 17.46 -4.70
CA ALA A 88 22.17 18.82 -4.21
C ALA A 88 22.44 19.84 -5.34
N ASN A 89 23.11 19.43 -6.42
CA ASN A 89 23.38 20.26 -7.59
C ASN A 89 22.20 20.34 -8.57
N GLY A 90 21.20 19.45 -8.46
CA GLY A 90 20.06 19.39 -9.39
C GLY A 90 20.26 18.46 -10.59
N ASP A 91 21.36 17.71 -10.66
CA ASP A 91 21.65 16.76 -11.76
C ASP A 91 20.72 15.52 -11.73
N ILE A 92 20.06 15.27 -10.58
CA ILE A 92 19.07 14.22 -10.41
C ILE A 92 17.68 14.86 -10.32
N ASN A 93 16.79 14.51 -11.25
CA ASN A 93 15.41 15.01 -11.28
C ASN A 93 14.50 14.22 -10.34
N VAL A 94 14.65 12.89 -10.30
CA VAL A 94 13.80 12.00 -9.49
C VAL A 94 14.69 11.14 -8.61
N VAL A 95 14.49 11.20 -7.30
CA VAL A 95 15.15 10.28 -6.37
C VAL A 95 14.12 9.36 -5.72
N VAL A 96 14.35 8.06 -5.83
CA VAL A 96 13.52 7.02 -5.19
C VAL A 96 14.31 6.44 -4.02
N GLY A 97 13.67 6.24 -2.87
CA GLY A 97 14.37 5.66 -1.74
C GLY A 97 13.45 5.27 -0.59
N THR A 98 14.06 4.88 0.51
CA THR A 98 13.39 4.57 1.75
C THR A 98 13.54 5.72 2.75
N HIS A 99 13.52 5.43 4.05
CA HIS A 99 13.88 6.41 5.10
C HIS A 99 15.27 7.06 4.90
N ALA A 100 16.08 6.58 3.98
CA ALA A 100 17.35 7.21 3.62
C ALA A 100 17.16 8.62 3.05
N LEU A 101 16.01 8.92 2.43
CA LEU A 101 15.69 10.24 1.85
C LEU A 101 15.53 11.36 2.90
N ILE A 102 15.18 11.01 4.14
CA ILE A 102 14.95 11.99 5.22
C ILE A 102 16.17 12.21 6.11
N GLN A 103 17.30 11.53 5.85
CA GLN A 103 18.51 11.72 6.64
C GLN A 103 19.06 13.14 6.51
N GLU A 104 19.69 13.68 7.57
CA GLU A 104 20.17 15.06 7.63
C GLU A 104 21.10 15.45 6.46
N LYS A 105 21.96 14.53 6.05
CA LYS A 105 22.94 14.74 4.97
C LYS A 105 22.33 14.79 3.56
N VAL A 106 21.03 14.51 3.42
CA VAL A 106 20.36 14.59 2.12
C VAL A 106 19.84 16.00 1.92
N ALA A 107 20.38 16.69 0.94
CA ALA A 107 19.94 18.01 0.50
C ALA A 107 19.38 17.92 -0.93
N TYR A 108 18.36 18.68 -1.20
CA TYR A 108 17.74 18.82 -2.52
C TYR A 108 18.05 20.21 -3.08
N HIS A 109 18.20 20.32 -4.40
CA HIS A 109 18.38 21.61 -5.05
C HIS A 109 17.07 22.42 -5.06
N LYS A 110 15.99 21.79 -5.57
CA LYS A 110 14.64 22.39 -5.64
C LYS A 110 13.58 21.28 -5.52
N LEU A 111 13.30 20.81 -4.32
CA LEU A 111 12.28 19.80 -4.12
C LEU A 111 10.87 20.38 -4.30
N GLY A 112 10.17 20.02 -5.37
CA GLY A 112 8.82 20.50 -5.69
C GLY A 112 7.73 19.48 -5.53
N PHE A 113 8.06 18.18 -5.57
CA PHE A 113 7.08 17.09 -5.49
C PHE A 113 7.56 15.96 -4.61
N VAL A 114 6.69 15.48 -3.74
CA VAL A 114 6.94 14.36 -2.82
C VAL A 114 5.87 13.30 -3.06
N VAL A 115 6.30 12.07 -3.28
CA VAL A 115 5.43 10.91 -3.38
C VAL A 115 5.70 9.97 -2.22
N ILE A 116 4.68 9.54 -1.52
CA ILE A 116 4.77 8.57 -0.42
C ILE A 116 3.93 7.35 -0.78
N ASP A 117 4.60 6.23 -1.08
CA ASP A 117 3.91 4.97 -1.34
C ASP A 117 3.65 4.20 -0.03
N GLU A 118 2.48 3.56 0.06
CA GLU A 118 2.01 2.87 1.27
C GLU A 118 2.10 3.77 2.52
N GLN A 119 1.49 4.95 2.45
CA GLN A 119 1.55 6.00 3.47
C GLN A 119 1.37 5.48 4.90
N HIS A 120 0.52 4.48 5.12
CA HIS A 120 0.24 3.90 6.44
C HIS A 120 1.47 3.22 7.10
N ARG A 121 2.52 2.94 6.33
CA ARG A 121 3.79 2.37 6.80
C ARG A 121 4.76 3.43 7.37
N PHE A 122 4.45 4.70 7.21
CA PHE A 122 5.30 5.81 7.66
C PHE A 122 4.62 6.61 8.76
N GLY A 123 5.36 6.89 9.82
CA GLY A 123 4.92 7.77 10.88
C GLY A 123 4.77 9.23 10.41
N VAL A 124 3.93 10.01 11.07
CA VAL A 124 3.70 11.44 10.77
C VAL A 124 5.02 12.22 10.75
N LYS A 125 5.90 11.99 11.73
CA LYS A 125 7.21 12.65 11.82
C LYS A 125 8.11 12.39 10.60
N GLN A 126 8.08 11.17 10.06
CA GLN A 126 8.88 10.81 8.87
C GLN A 126 8.39 11.54 7.63
N ARG A 127 7.06 11.62 7.46
CA ARG A 127 6.45 12.37 6.35
C ARG A 127 6.75 13.86 6.43
N GLN A 128 6.61 14.45 7.62
CA GLN A 128 6.97 15.85 7.86
C GLN A 128 8.45 16.13 7.60
N ALA A 129 9.35 15.24 8.04
CA ALA A 129 10.78 15.38 7.82
C ALA A 129 11.15 15.42 6.32
N LEU A 130 10.43 14.70 5.44
CA LEU A 130 10.66 14.77 4.01
C LEU A 130 10.15 16.09 3.41
N LEU A 131 8.96 16.54 3.82
CA LEU A 131 8.39 17.82 3.37
C LEU A 131 9.25 19.02 3.79
N GLN A 132 9.85 18.96 4.98
CA GLN A 132 10.74 20.01 5.52
C GLN A 132 12.11 20.07 4.80
N LYS A 133 12.41 19.15 3.89
CA LYS A 133 13.62 19.21 3.05
C LYS A 133 13.51 20.23 1.91
N ALA A 134 12.33 20.69 1.61
CA ALA A 134 12.10 21.70 0.57
C ALA A 134 12.10 23.11 1.16
N ASP A 135 12.60 24.09 0.39
CA ASP A 135 12.58 25.51 0.76
C ASP A 135 11.14 26.08 0.79
N HIS A 136 10.29 25.53 -0.06
CA HIS A 136 8.86 25.85 -0.12
C HIS A 136 8.04 24.57 0.04
N MET A 137 6.79 24.67 0.48
CA MET A 137 5.93 23.51 0.65
C MET A 137 5.80 22.74 -0.68
N PRO A 138 6.33 21.52 -0.80
CA PRO A 138 6.23 20.76 -2.03
C PRO A 138 4.82 20.18 -2.18
N HIS A 139 4.43 19.86 -3.41
CA HIS A 139 3.23 19.07 -3.65
C HIS A 139 3.41 17.66 -3.08
N LEU A 140 2.39 17.12 -2.43
CA LEU A 140 2.42 15.77 -1.85
C LEU A 140 1.39 14.86 -2.52
N LEU A 141 1.87 13.73 -3.03
CA LEU A 141 1.04 12.62 -3.48
C LEU A 141 1.21 11.44 -2.51
N SER A 142 0.15 11.10 -1.80
CA SER A 142 0.09 9.90 -0.98
C SER A 142 -0.59 8.78 -1.74
N MET A 143 0.09 7.64 -1.88
CA MET A 143 -0.43 6.45 -2.52
C MET A 143 -0.67 5.35 -1.49
N THR A 144 -1.73 4.60 -1.63
CA THR A 144 -2.00 3.42 -0.81
C THR A 144 -2.64 2.32 -1.64
N ALA A 145 -2.29 1.06 -1.38
CA ALA A 145 -2.96 -0.10 -1.95
C ALA A 145 -4.10 -0.62 -1.05
N THR A 146 -4.22 -0.09 0.18
CA THR A 146 -5.39 -0.36 1.00
C THR A 146 -6.54 0.53 0.53
N PRO A 147 -7.63 -0.03 0.00
CA PRO A 147 -8.81 0.76 -0.26
C PRO A 147 -9.32 1.33 1.08
N ILE A 148 -9.36 2.65 1.16
CA ILE A 148 -9.97 3.34 2.30
C ILE A 148 -11.44 3.53 1.94
N PRO A 149 -12.40 3.13 2.79
CA PRO A 149 -13.80 3.41 2.55
C PRO A 149 -13.99 4.88 2.18
N ARG A 150 -14.75 5.15 1.13
CA ARG A 150 -14.93 6.52 0.60
C ARG A 150 -15.44 7.48 1.68
N SER A 151 -16.34 6.98 2.53
CA SER A 151 -16.85 7.71 3.69
C SER A 151 -15.76 8.09 4.69
N LEU A 152 -14.87 7.15 4.97
CA LEU A 152 -13.78 7.36 5.91
C LEU A 152 -12.71 8.30 5.33
N ALA A 153 -12.43 8.18 4.03
CA ALA A 153 -11.51 9.06 3.32
C ALA A 153 -11.96 10.52 3.36
N LEU A 154 -13.23 10.79 3.08
CA LEU A 154 -13.84 12.13 3.16
C LEU A 154 -13.82 12.70 4.58
N THR A 155 -13.90 11.85 5.59
CA THR A 155 -13.96 12.29 7.00
C THR A 155 -12.58 12.53 7.60
N LEU A 156 -11.62 11.63 7.36
CA LEU A 156 -10.28 11.70 7.95
C LEU A 156 -9.34 12.60 7.17
N TYR A 157 -9.56 12.74 5.88
CA TYR A 157 -8.70 13.46 4.95
C TYR A 157 -9.44 14.59 4.24
N GLY A 158 -10.36 15.25 4.94
CA GLY A 158 -11.18 16.33 4.40
C GLY A 158 -10.40 17.51 3.78
N GLU A 159 -9.10 17.60 4.10
CA GLU A 159 -8.16 18.57 3.49
C GLU A 159 -7.45 17.99 2.25
N LEU A 160 -7.68 16.71 1.89
CA LEU A 160 -7.03 16.05 0.78
C LEU A 160 -7.96 15.93 -0.42
N ASP A 161 -7.48 16.29 -1.59
CA ASP A 161 -8.12 15.91 -2.83
C ASP A 161 -7.92 14.41 -3.06
N ILE A 162 -9.03 13.68 -3.20
CA ILE A 162 -9.01 12.23 -3.41
C ILE A 162 -9.24 11.95 -4.88
N SER A 163 -8.27 11.31 -5.53
CA SER A 163 -8.41 10.76 -6.87
C SER A 163 -8.52 9.23 -6.79
N ILE A 164 -9.56 8.67 -7.39
CA ILE A 164 -9.82 7.22 -7.42
C ILE A 164 -9.48 6.70 -8.81
N LEU A 165 -8.63 5.66 -8.89
CA LEU A 165 -8.43 4.86 -10.09
C LEU A 165 -9.17 3.54 -9.87
N ASP A 166 -10.32 3.39 -10.46
CA ASP A 166 -11.21 2.23 -10.34
C ASP A 166 -11.15 1.30 -11.56
N GLU A 167 -10.40 1.69 -12.59
CA GLU A 167 -10.17 0.87 -13.77
C GLU A 167 -8.92 0.00 -13.62
N LEU A 168 -9.06 -1.27 -13.98
CA LEU A 168 -7.92 -2.18 -14.10
C LEU A 168 -7.23 -2.00 -15.46
N PRO A 169 -5.90 -2.17 -15.55
CA PRO A 169 -5.19 -2.14 -16.82
C PRO A 169 -5.79 -3.14 -17.82
N ALA A 170 -5.81 -2.74 -19.09
CA ALA A 170 -6.32 -3.58 -20.17
C ALA A 170 -5.64 -4.96 -20.21
N GLY A 171 -6.44 -6.02 -20.40
CA GLY A 171 -5.95 -7.40 -20.49
C GLY A 171 -5.80 -8.14 -19.16
N ARG A 172 -6.07 -7.51 -18.02
CA ARG A 172 -6.07 -8.17 -16.72
C ARG A 172 -7.31 -9.05 -16.56
N GLN A 173 -7.08 -10.34 -16.23
CA GLN A 173 -8.19 -11.27 -15.98
C GLN A 173 -8.65 -11.19 -14.51
N PRO A 174 -9.96 -11.37 -14.25
CA PRO A 174 -10.48 -11.47 -12.89
C PRO A 174 -9.85 -12.65 -12.14
N ILE A 175 -9.50 -12.46 -10.87
CA ILE A 175 -8.91 -13.51 -10.03
C ILE A 175 -10.03 -14.41 -9.52
N VAL A 176 -9.98 -15.71 -9.82
CA VAL A 176 -10.94 -16.69 -9.31
C VAL A 176 -10.65 -16.95 -7.83
N THR A 177 -11.54 -16.48 -6.95
CA THR A 177 -11.41 -16.67 -5.49
C THR A 177 -12.30 -17.81 -5.05
N LYS A 178 -11.78 -18.73 -4.21
CA LYS A 178 -12.52 -19.89 -3.72
C LYS A 178 -12.16 -20.22 -2.28
N ILE A 179 -13.19 -20.50 -1.45
CA ILE A 179 -13.04 -20.93 -0.08
C ILE A 179 -12.98 -22.47 -0.04
N TRP A 180 -12.06 -23.00 0.78
CA TRP A 180 -11.84 -24.42 0.95
C TRP A 180 -11.92 -24.82 2.41
N SER A 181 -12.50 -26.00 2.68
CA SER A 181 -12.46 -26.62 4.00
C SER A 181 -11.23 -27.52 4.13
N PRO A 182 -10.71 -27.78 5.35
CA PRO A 182 -9.60 -28.70 5.56
C PRO A 182 -9.82 -30.10 4.96
N ALA A 183 -11.06 -30.58 4.95
CA ALA A 183 -11.40 -31.87 4.32
C ALA A 183 -11.15 -31.90 2.81
N SER A 184 -11.15 -30.75 2.15
CA SER A 184 -10.94 -30.60 0.71
C SER A 184 -9.48 -30.27 0.34
N ALA A 185 -8.56 -30.22 1.30
CA ALA A 185 -7.16 -29.87 1.09
C ALA A 185 -6.46 -30.75 0.03
N PRO A 186 -6.65 -32.10 -0.03
CA PRO A 186 -6.00 -32.90 -1.07
C PRO A 186 -6.36 -32.43 -2.49
N LYS A 187 -7.65 -32.16 -2.75
CA LYS A 187 -8.11 -31.66 -4.05
C LYS A 187 -7.57 -30.27 -4.37
N LEU A 188 -7.44 -29.42 -3.36
CA LEU A 188 -6.82 -28.09 -3.53
C LEU A 188 -5.35 -28.23 -3.93
N TYR A 189 -4.58 -29.06 -3.25
CA TYR A 189 -3.17 -29.26 -3.57
C TYR A 189 -2.95 -29.85 -4.96
N GLU A 190 -3.81 -30.78 -5.42
CA GLU A 190 -3.83 -31.26 -6.80
C GLU A 190 -4.06 -30.11 -7.79
N THR A 191 -5.00 -29.21 -7.50
CA THR A 191 -5.28 -28.04 -8.33
C THR A 191 -4.05 -27.11 -8.41
N ILE A 192 -3.39 -26.87 -7.28
CA ILE A 192 -2.18 -26.04 -7.23
C ILE A 192 -1.04 -26.72 -8.01
N ASP A 193 -0.82 -28.02 -7.81
CA ASP A 193 0.25 -28.75 -8.50
C ASP A 193 0.05 -28.76 -10.03
N HIS A 194 -1.20 -28.80 -10.49
CA HIS A 194 -1.52 -28.66 -11.90
C HIS A 194 -1.07 -27.31 -12.48
N GLU A 195 -1.26 -26.22 -11.77
CA GLU A 195 -0.78 -24.89 -12.18
C GLU A 195 0.76 -24.82 -12.17
N LEU A 196 1.40 -25.37 -11.13
CA LEU A 196 2.86 -25.44 -11.04
C LEU A 196 3.46 -26.31 -12.17
N ALA A 197 2.77 -27.39 -12.57
CA ALA A 197 3.19 -28.23 -13.69
C ALA A 197 3.19 -27.50 -15.05
N GLN A 198 2.41 -26.43 -15.17
CA GLN A 198 2.41 -25.54 -16.34
C GLN A 198 3.51 -24.48 -16.29
N GLY A 199 4.43 -24.55 -15.33
CA GLY A 199 5.48 -23.56 -15.10
C GLY A 199 5.02 -22.29 -14.41
N ARG A 200 3.83 -22.30 -13.76
CA ARG A 200 3.34 -21.18 -12.94
C ARG A 200 3.97 -21.24 -11.55
N GLN A 201 3.79 -20.15 -10.79
CA GLN A 201 4.31 -20.05 -9.44
C GLN A 201 3.17 -19.77 -8.44
N ALA A 202 3.38 -20.20 -7.19
CA ALA A 202 2.41 -20.05 -6.12
C ALA A 202 2.98 -19.34 -4.89
N TYR A 203 2.17 -18.45 -4.31
CA TYR A 203 2.35 -17.96 -2.94
C TYR A 203 1.52 -18.80 -1.98
N VAL A 204 2.09 -19.16 -0.84
CA VAL A 204 1.38 -19.72 0.30
C VAL A 204 1.59 -18.82 1.50
N ILE A 205 0.51 -18.26 2.02
CA ILE A 205 0.56 -17.28 3.11
C ILE A 205 0.01 -17.92 4.37
N CYS A 206 0.83 -17.90 5.43
CA CYS A 206 0.44 -18.34 6.76
C CYS A 206 0.11 -17.13 7.64
N PRO A 207 -0.92 -17.17 8.49
CA PRO A 207 -1.22 -16.10 9.42
C PRO A 207 -0.11 -15.93 10.46
N LEU A 208 0.00 -14.72 10.98
CA LEU A 208 0.70 -14.44 12.21
C LEU A 208 -0.20 -14.94 13.37
N ILE A 209 0.29 -15.84 14.20
CA ILE A 209 -0.54 -16.53 15.23
C ILE A 209 -0.56 -15.75 16.54
N ASP A 210 0.47 -14.93 16.79
CA ASP A 210 0.64 -14.22 18.05
C ASP A 210 1.50 -12.97 17.89
N ASP A 211 1.42 -12.05 18.87
CA ASP A 211 2.39 -10.93 18.99
C ASP A 211 3.82 -11.42 19.30
N ASN A 212 4.01 -12.73 19.47
CA ASN A 212 5.31 -13.36 19.65
C ASN A 212 5.87 -13.86 18.30
N PRO A 213 6.90 -13.18 17.76
CA PRO A 213 7.51 -13.53 16.48
C PRO A 213 8.13 -14.94 16.43
N ASP A 214 8.34 -15.61 17.58
CA ASP A 214 8.86 -16.98 17.60
C ASP A 214 7.78 -18.02 17.29
N ASN A 215 6.52 -17.75 17.66
CA ASN A 215 5.40 -18.61 17.30
C ASN A 215 5.08 -18.52 15.82
N ASP A 216 5.15 -17.33 15.24
CA ASP A 216 4.96 -17.11 13.80
C ASP A 216 6.00 -17.85 12.96
N LYS A 217 7.27 -17.79 13.38
CA LYS A 217 8.34 -18.53 12.75
C LYS A 217 8.08 -20.04 12.76
N LYS A 218 7.71 -20.59 13.91
CA LYS A 218 7.41 -22.03 14.05
C LYS A 218 6.24 -22.46 13.18
N SER A 219 5.20 -21.64 13.07
CA SER A 219 4.01 -21.93 12.28
C SER A 219 4.30 -21.95 10.77
N VAL A 220 4.99 -20.93 10.24
CA VAL A 220 5.33 -20.87 8.82
C VAL A 220 6.37 -21.94 8.44
N GLU A 221 7.33 -22.24 9.33
CA GLU A 221 8.30 -23.32 9.13
C GLU A 221 7.63 -24.69 9.13
N ALA A 222 6.66 -24.93 10.01
CA ALA A 222 5.91 -26.18 10.06
C ALA A 222 5.12 -26.39 8.76
N GLU A 223 4.43 -25.36 8.26
CA GLU A 223 3.71 -25.45 7.00
C GLU A 223 4.67 -25.63 5.80
N TYR A 224 5.79 -24.91 5.77
CA TYR A 224 6.83 -25.11 4.79
C TYR A 224 7.31 -26.56 4.78
N HIS A 225 7.64 -27.13 5.95
CA HIS A 225 8.10 -28.53 6.02
C HIS A 225 7.03 -29.54 5.58
N LYS A 226 5.78 -29.29 5.94
CA LYS A 226 4.66 -30.13 5.49
C LYS A 226 4.53 -30.09 3.96
N LEU A 227 4.50 -28.90 3.36
CA LEU A 227 4.35 -28.76 1.91
C LEU A 227 5.57 -29.28 1.14
N ALA A 228 6.77 -28.85 1.53
CA ALA A 228 8.01 -29.21 0.84
C ALA A 228 8.39 -30.69 0.98
N LYS A 229 8.07 -31.33 2.12
CA LYS A 229 8.48 -32.75 2.36
C LYS A 229 7.41 -33.77 1.99
N THR A 230 6.15 -33.35 1.90
CA THR A 230 5.05 -34.30 1.63
C THR A 230 4.35 -34.02 0.30
N MET A 231 3.62 -32.93 0.20
CA MET A 231 2.72 -32.66 -0.91
C MET A 231 3.46 -32.21 -2.19
N PHE A 232 4.46 -31.34 -2.05
CA PHE A 232 5.19 -30.74 -3.16
C PHE A 232 6.69 -31.09 -3.12
N ARG A 233 7.04 -32.32 -2.67
CA ARG A 233 8.44 -32.78 -2.58
C ARG A 233 9.23 -32.74 -3.89
N HIS A 234 8.52 -32.69 -5.02
CA HIS A 234 9.06 -32.64 -6.37
C HIS A 234 9.17 -31.20 -6.91
N ARG A 235 8.82 -30.20 -6.09
CA ARG A 235 8.85 -28.79 -6.43
C ARG A 235 9.90 -28.04 -5.61
N GLN A 236 10.38 -26.92 -6.18
CA GLN A 236 11.28 -26.02 -5.46
C GLN A 236 10.47 -25.08 -4.58
N VAL A 237 10.53 -25.28 -3.26
CA VAL A 237 9.76 -24.50 -2.29
C VAL A 237 10.69 -23.60 -1.48
N GLY A 238 10.44 -22.30 -1.51
CA GLY A 238 11.16 -21.30 -0.72
C GLY A 238 10.40 -20.94 0.57
N LEU A 239 11.14 -20.47 1.57
CA LEU A 239 10.60 -19.99 2.85
C LEU A 239 10.97 -18.53 3.07
N LEU A 240 9.97 -17.69 3.43
CA LEU A 240 10.18 -16.27 3.70
C LEU A 240 9.42 -15.84 4.95
N HIS A 241 10.11 -15.33 5.97
CA HIS A 241 9.48 -14.80 7.18
C HIS A 241 10.21 -13.58 7.73
N GLY A 242 9.56 -12.87 8.67
CA GLY A 242 10.03 -11.60 9.22
C GLY A 242 11.42 -11.66 9.87
N LYS A 243 11.83 -12.80 10.44
CA LYS A 243 13.10 -12.99 11.16
C LYS A 243 14.30 -13.29 10.27
N LEU A 244 14.13 -13.61 9.01
CA LEU A 244 15.26 -13.78 8.09
C LEU A 244 16.06 -12.48 7.98
N PRO A 245 17.41 -12.56 7.90
CA PRO A 245 18.24 -11.41 7.58
C PRO A 245 17.78 -10.71 6.28
N PRO A 246 17.92 -9.39 6.17
CA PRO A 246 17.49 -8.65 4.95
C PRO A 246 18.12 -9.17 3.66
N GLU A 247 19.36 -9.66 3.72
CA GLU A 247 20.06 -10.22 2.57
C GLU A 247 19.45 -11.56 2.11
N GLU A 248 19.13 -12.44 3.06
CA GLU A 248 18.46 -13.72 2.77
C GLU A 248 17.05 -13.51 2.23
N LYS A 249 16.28 -12.54 2.81
CA LYS A 249 14.96 -12.17 2.27
C LYS A 249 15.06 -11.73 0.82
N ALA A 250 16.05 -10.90 0.51
CA ALA A 250 16.26 -10.41 -0.84
C ALA A 250 16.65 -11.56 -1.79
N ALA A 251 17.51 -12.48 -1.35
CA ALA A 251 17.94 -13.62 -2.16
C ALA A 251 16.76 -14.56 -2.49
N VAL A 252 15.97 -14.95 -1.49
CA VAL A 252 14.79 -15.82 -1.68
C VAL A 252 13.76 -15.16 -2.60
N MET A 253 13.51 -13.85 -2.42
CA MET A 253 12.59 -13.12 -3.28
C MET A 253 13.10 -13.01 -4.72
N GLN A 254 14.41 -12.87 -4.91
CA GLN A 254 15.01 -12.84 -6.24
C GLN A 254 14.90 -14.21 -6.92
N GLN A 255 15.24 -15.29 -6.22
CA GLN A 255 15.07 -16.67 -6.74
C GLN A 255 13.61 -16.94 -7.16
N PHE A 256 12.65 -16.46 -6.38
CA PHE A 256 11.23 -16.60 -6.73
C PHE A 256 10.86 -15.72 -7.95
N ALA A 257 11.39 -14.53 -8.04
CA ALA A 257 11.15 -13.64 -9.20
C ALA A 257 11.78 -14.18 -10.49
N ASP A 258 12.94 -14.84 -10.39
CA ASP A 258 13.68 -15.43 -11.51
C ASP A 258 13.10 -16.81 -11.93
N GLY A 259 12.10 -17.33 -11.19
CA GLY A 259 11.45 -18.61 -11.49
C GLY A 259 12.22 -19.84 -11.02
N GLU A 260 13.25 -19.68 -10.19
CA GLU A 260 14.00 -20.78 -9.58
C GLU A 260 13.19 -21.53 -8.51
N LEU A 261 12.20 -20.85 -7.92
CA LEU A 261 11.27 -21.41 -6.94
C LEU A 261 9.87 -21.50 -7.56
N ASP A 262 9.25 -22.67 -7.45
CA ASP A 262 7.86 -22.90 -7.88
C ASP A 262 6.86 -22.33 -6.88
N MET A 263 7.21 -22.40 -5.59
CA MET A 263 6.33 -22.01 -4.50
C MET A 263 7.10 -21.21 -3.43
N LEU A 264 6.46 -20.16 -2.91
CA LEU A 264 6.98 -19.36 -1.79
C LEU A 264 6.03 -19.42 -0.61
N VAL A 265 6.45 -20.10 0.47
CA VAL A 265 5.74 -20.14 1.75
C VAL A 265 6.18 -18.97 2.60
N SER A 266 5.25 -18.15 3.04
CA SER A 266 5.57 -16.90 3.74
C SER A 266 4.53 -16.52 4.79
N THR A 267 4.92 -15.66 5.71
CA THR A 267 4.00 -14.85 6.51
C THR A 267 3.53 -13.63 5.71
N THR A 268 2.75 -12.73 6.31
CA THR A 268 2.25 -11.49 5.68
C THR A 268 3.35 -10.53 5.18
N VAL A 269 4.63 -10.85 5.38
CA VAL A 269 5.78 -10.06 4.87
C VAL A 269 5.73 -9.87 3.35
N VAL A 270 5.07 -10.77 2.61
CA VAL A 270 4.83 -10.64 1.16
C VAL A 270 3.86 -9.51 0.78
N GLU A 271 3.11 -8.94 1.74
CA GLU A 271 2.29 -7.75 1.48
C GLU A 271 3.11 -6.60 0.86
N VAL A 272 4.41 -6.56 1.15
CA VAL A 272 5.31 -5.51 0.71
C VAL A 272 6.33 -6.07 -0.26
N GLY A 273 6.09 -5.97 -1.58
CA GLY A 273 7.24 -6.29 -2.37
C GLY A 273 7.07 -6.62 -3.84
N VAL A 274 7.72 -7.67 -4.26
CA VAL A 274 8.10 -7.97 -5.63
C VAL A 274 6.88 -8.27 -6.49
N ASN A 275 6.85 -7.66 -7.67
CA ASN A 275 5.93 -8.04 -8.72
C ASN A 275 6.45 -9.29 -9.44
N VAL A 276 5.76 -10.41 -9.31
CA VAL A 276 6.05 -11.65 -10.01
C VAL A 276 4.89 -12.00 -10.94
N PRO A 277 4.94 -11.60 -12.21
CA PRO A 277 3.83 -11.80 -13.16
C PRO A 277 3.46 -13.28 -13.38
N ASN A 278 4.43 -14.20 -13.20
CA ASN A 278 4.23 -15.63 -13.34
C ASN A 278 3.57 -16.30 -12.11
N ALA A 279 3.47 -15.59 -10.98
CA ALA A 279 2.76 -16.09 -9.80
C ALA A 279 1.24 -15.94 -10.02
N THR A 280 0.59 -17.05 -10.36
CA THR A 280 -0.84 -17.12 -10.67
C THR A 280 -1.67 -17.70 -9.53
N VAL A 281 -1.05 -18.35 -8.55
CA VAL A 281 -1.74 -18.99 -7.43
C VAL A 281 -1.39 -18.29 -6.11
N MET A 282 -2.42 -17.93 -5.36
CA MET A 282 -2.35 -17.47 -3.98
C MET A 282 -3.12 -18.46 -3.09
N LEU A 283 -2.43 -19.14 -2.19
CA LEU A 283 -3.04 -19.92 -1.11
C LEU A 283 -2.90 -19.14 0.19
N ILE A 284 -3.99 -18.90 0.89
CA ILE A 284 -4.00 -18.28 2.21
C ILE A 284 -4.48 -19.32 3.21
N GLU A 285 -3.57 -19.80 4.04
CA GLU A 285 -3.85 -20.75 5.10
C GLU A 285 -4.54 -20.03 6.28
N ASN A 286 -5.51 -20.71 6.90
CA ASN A 286 -6.29 -20.15 8.01
C ASN A 286 -6.85 -18.76 7.69
N ALA A 287 -7.48 -18.62 6.54
CA ALA A 287 -7.95 -17.34 5.98
C ALA A 287 -8.93 -16.59 6.90
N ASP A 288 -9.60 -17.30 7.80
CA ASP A 288 -10.50 -16.76 8.83
C ASP A 288 -9.78 -15.89 9.88
N HIS A 289 -8.46 -15.99 10.00
CA HIS A 289 -7.65 -15.15 10.87
C HIS A 289 -7.24 -13.81 10.25
N PHE A 290 -7.49 -13.61 8.96
CA PHE A 290 -7.12 -12.38 8.25
C PHE A 290 -8.25 -11.36 8.21
N GLY A 291 -7.89 -10.08 8.24
CA GLY A 291 -8.81 -8.98 7.92
C GLY A 291 -9.18 -8.95 6.43
N LEU A 292 -10.37 -8.41 6.11
CA LEU A 292 -10.84 -8.35 4.73
C LEU A 292 -9.92 -7.54 3.82
N SER A 293 -9.42 -6.42 4.32
CA SER A 293 -8.44 -5.58 3.60
C SER A 293 -7.12 -6.31 3.36
N GLN A 294 -6.62 -7.11 4.32
CA GLN A 294 -5.42 -7.92 4.15
C GLN A 294 -5.61 -9.01 3.08
N LEU A 295 -6.74 -9.73 3.15
CA LEU A 295 -7.06 -10.75 2.13
C LEU A 295 -7.13 -10.13 0.73
N HIS A 296 -7.71 -8.95 0.60
CA HIS A 296 -7.77 -8.22 -0.68
C HIS A 296 -6.38 -7.84 -1.19
N GLN A 297 -5.50 -7.33 -0.33
CA GLN A 297 -4.12 -6.99 -0.67
C GLN A 297 -3.30 -8.23 -1.10
N LEU A 298 -3.42 -9.34 -0.35
CA LEU A 298 -2.76 -10.61 -0.67
C LEU A 298 -3.26 -11.14 -2.00
N ARG A 299 -4.59 -11.17 -2.23
CA ARG A 299 -5.18 -11.55 -3.52
C ARG A 299 -4.61 -10.73 -4.68
N GLY A 300 -4.43 -9.43 -4.50
CA GLY A 300 -3.88 -8.54 -5.51
C GLY A 300 -2.39 -8.76 -5.83
N ARG A 301 -1.69 -9.69 -5.14
CA ARG A 301 -0.32 -10.08 -5.46
C ARG A 301 -0.24 -11.03 -6.65
N VAL A 302 -1.31 -11.72 -6.98
CA VAL A 302 -1.46 -12.52 -8.20
C VAL A 302 -2.33 -11.79 -9.23
N GLY A 303 -2.48 -12.34 -10.44
CA GLY A 303 -3.25 -11.71 -11.51
C GLY A 303 -2.58 -10.51 -12.15
N ARG A 304 -1.26 -10.46 -12.17
CA ARG A 304 -0.46 -9.38 -12.78
C ARG A 304 0.11 -9.72 -14.15
N GLY A 305 -0.03 -10.98 -14.55
CA GLY A 305 0.34 -11.50 -15.86
C GLY A 305 -0.88 -11.71 -16.78
N GLN A 306 -0.64 -12.38 -17.91
CA GLN A 306 -1.68 -12.66 -18.90
C GLN A 306 -2.50 -13.93 -18.57
N HIS A 307 -2.07 -14.71 -17.58
CA HIS A 307 -2.67 -16.00 -17.24
C HIS A 307 -3.76 -15.85 -16.17
N GLN A 308 -4.76 -16.73 -16.25
CA GLN A 308 -5.78 -16.84 -15.22
C GLN A 308 -5.13 -17.06 -13.86
N SER A 309 -5.57 -16.33 -12.87
CA SER A 309 -5.04 -16.44 -11.51
C SER A 309 -6.11 -16.83 -10.50
N PHE A 310 -5.65 -17.50 -9.46
CA PHE A 310 -6.50 -18.14 -8.45
C PHE A 310 -6.09 -17.68 -7.05
N CYS A 311 -7.09 -17.42 -6.21
CA CYS A 311 -6.91 -17.13 -4.79
C CYS A 311 -7.70 -18.16 -3.98
N HIS A 312 -6.99 -19.04 -3.29
CA HIS A 312 -7.55 -20.09 -2.47
C HIS A 312 -7.50 -19.71 -1.00
N LEU A 313 -8.66 -19.69 -0.34
CA LEU A 313 -8.83 -19.35 1.06
C LEU A 313 -9.11 -20.62 1.84
N MET A 314 -8.12 -21.13 2.57
CA MET A 314 -8.25 -22.31 3.42
C MET A 314 -8.77 -21.92 4.80
N LEU A 315 -9.81 -22.57 5.26
CA LEU A 315 -10.35 -22.39 6.62
C LEU A 315 -9.46 -23.09 7.65
N SER A 316 -9.38 -22.55 8.87
CA SER A 316 -8.66 -23.17 9.99
C SER A 316 -9.39 -24.39 10.55
N GLY A 317 -10.71 -24.46 10.40
CA GLY A 317 -11.59 -25.50 10.95
C GLY A 317 -12.68 -25.93 9.96
N HIS A 318 -13.60 -26.75 10.48
CA HIS A 318 -14.75 -27.26 9.72
C HIS A 318 -15.97 -26.34 9.76
N ASP A 319 -15.83 -25.15 10.32
CA ASP A 319 -16.91 -24.17 10.45
C ASP A 319 -17.35 -23.61 9.10
N LYS A 320 -18.54 -23.03 9.09
CA LYS A 320 -19.05 -22.34 7.90
C LYS A 320 -18.22 -21.06 7.67
N PRO A 321 -17.91 -20.73 6.42
CA PRO A 321 -17.20 -19.49 6.10
C PRO A 321 -17.91 -18.28 6.70
N SER A 322 -17.13 -17.38 7.31
CA SER A 322 -17.64 -16.10 7.82
C SER A 322 -18.22 -15.24 6.70
N GLN A 323 -19.08 -14.29 7.05
CA GLN A 323 -19.62 -13.33 6.07
C GLN A 323 -18.48 -12.61 5.34
N ARG A 324 -17.41 -12.24 6.04
CA ARG A 324 -16.22 -11.60 5.50
C ARG A 324 -15.57 -12.42 4.37
N LEU A 325 -15.38 -13.72 4.57
CA LEU A 325 -14.82 -14.62 3.55
C LEU A 325 -15.75 -14.78 2.34
N ARG A 326 -17.05 -14.79 2.55
CA ARG A 326 -18.02 -14.87 1.45
C ARG A 326 -18.01 -13.60 0.60
N GLU A 327 -17.81 -12.43 1.22
CA GLU A 327 -17.77 -11.17 0.48
C GLU A 327 -16.51 -11.06 -0.41
N ILE A 328 -15.32 -11.50 0.07
CA ILE A 328 -14.12 -11.50 -0.76
C ILE A 328 -14.17 -12.56 -1.88
N GLU A 329 -14.88 -13.66 -1.69
CA GLU A 329 -15.12 -14.66 -2.74
C GLU A 329 -16.02 -14.11 -3.86
N LYS A 330 -17.01 -13.27 -3.53
CA LYS A 330 -17.98 -12.71 -4.48
C LYS A 330 -17.48 -11.46 -5.20
N SER A 331 -16.73 -10.61 -4.54
CA SER A 331 -16.34 -9.30 -5.06
C SER A 331 -14.85 -9.15 -5.24
N GLN A 332 -14.46 -8.45 -6.31
CA GLN A 332 -13.09 -8.01 -6.55
C GLN A 332 -12.91 -6.50 -6.30
N ASP A 333 -14.00 -5.78 -6.11
CA ASP A 333 -13.98 -4.35 -5.83
C ASP A 333 -13.44 -4.07 -4.42
N GLY A 334 -12.25 -3.49 -4.35
CA GLY A 334 -11.57 -3.17 -3.11
C GLY A 334 -12.32 -2.12 -2.27
N PHE A 335 -13.01 -1.16 -2.90
CA PHE A 335 -13.79 -0.15 -2.19
C PHE A 335 -15.02 -0.76 -1.52
N TYR A 336 -15.73 -1.60 -2.27
CA TYR A 336 -16.84 -2.36 -1.73
C TYR A 336 -16.40 -3.21 -0.51
N LEU A 337 -15.30 -3.93 -0.66
CA LEU A 337 -14.75 -4.77 0.42
C LEU A 337 -14.34 -3.95 1.64
N ALA A 338 -13.76 -2.76 1.44
CA ALA A 338 -13.40 -1.86 2.53
C ALA A 338 -14.64 -1.30 3.26
N GLU A 339 -15.72 -0.98 2.53
CA GLU A 339 -17.00 -0.58 3.15
C GLU A 339 -17.65 -1.71 3.93
N VAL A 340 -17.57 -2.94 3.41
CA VAL A 340 -18.05 -4.13 4.13
C VAL A 340 -17.21 -4.36 5.40
N ASP A 341 -15.89 -4.25 5.33
CA ASP A 341 -15.01 -4.39 6.49
C ASP A 341 -15.34 -3.34 7.57
N LEU A 342 -15.57 -2.08 7.16
CA LEU A 342 -16.02 -1.02 8.05
C LEU A 342 -17.35 -1.34 8.75
N LYS A 343 -18.33 -1.87 8.00
CA LYS A 343 -19.64 -2.24 8.55
C LYS A 343 -19.54 -3.43 9.51
N LEU A 344 -18.71 -4.43 9.20
CA LEU A 344 -18.56 -5.64 10.01
C LEU A 344 -17.78 -5.40 11.31
N ARG A 345 -16.76 -4.53 11.30
CA ARG A 345 -15.99 -4.19 12.50
C ARG A 345 -16.69 -3.16 13.38
N GLY A 346 -17.58 -2.38 12.79
CA GLY A 346 -18.19 -1.23 13.45
C GLY A 346 -17.20 -0.03 13.58
N PRO A 347 -17.72 1.19 13.78
CA PRO A 347 -16.90 2.40 13.82
C PRO A 347 -15.94 2.46 15.03
N GLY A 348 -16.17 1.68 16.10
CA GLY A 348 -15.38 1.73 17.34
C GLY A 348 -13.98 1.14 17.26
N GLU A 349 -13.78 0.06 16.51
CA GLU A 349 -12.45 -0.60 16.41
C GLU A 349 -11.44 0.16 15.54
N ILE A 350 -11.90 0.90 14.54
CA ILE A 350 -11.04 1.68 13.64
C ILE A 350 -10.46 2.89 14.38
N TYR A 351 -11.19 3.43 15.34
CA TYR A 351 -10.77 4.58 16.15
C TYR A 351 -10.02 4.20 17.44
N GLY A 352 -10.13 2.97 17.94
CA GLY A 352 -9.53 2.53 19.19
C GLY A 352 -8.00 2.47 19.20
N ARG A 353 -7.34 2.42 18.05
CA ARG A 353 -5.88 2.52 17.92
C ARG A 353 -5.38 3.87 17.41
N ALA A 354 -6.26 4.71 16.89
CA ALA A 354 -5.82 5.92 16.21
C ALA A 354 -5.85 7.17 17.09
N GLN A 355 -6.60 7.24 18.19
CA GLN A 355 -6.57 8.46 19.05
C GLN A 355 -7.44 8.33 20.30
N HIS A 356 -6.87 8.60 21.46
CA HIS A 356 -7.55 9.04 22.65
C HIS A 356 -8.12 10.45 22.37
N GLY A 357 -9.32 10.54 21.85
CA GLY A 357 -9.96 11.80 21.46
C GLY A 357 -11.07 11.61 20.42
N ALA A 358 -11.49 10.38 20.22
CA ALA A 358 -12.42 9.96 19.17
C ALA A 358 -13.65 10.86 19.05
N LEU A 359 -13.93 11.26 17.80
CA LEU A 359 -15.18 11.79 17.31
C LEU A 359 -16.37 10.92 17.74
N SER A 360 -16.94 11.14 18.92
CA SER A 360 -18.21 10.53 19.27
C SER A 360 -19.33 11.29 18.56
N LEU A 361 -19.66 10.85 17.36
CA LEU A 361 -20.84 11.36 16.65
C LEU A 361 -22.09 10.88 17.40
N LYS A 362 -22.92 11.80 17.86
CA LYS A 362 -24.11 11.50 18.65
C LYS A 362 -25.29 10.98 17.81
N ILE A 363 -25.38 11.39 16.55
CA ILE A 363 -26.54 11.15 15.68
C ILE A 363 -26.09 10.56 14.33
N ALA A 364 -25.01 11.05 13.75
CA ALA A 364 -24.51 10.61 12.44
C ALA A 364 -23.64 9.37 12.58
N SER A 365 -23.64 8.51 11.56
CA SER A 365 -22.67 7.43 11.38
C SER A 365 -21.60 7.86 10.39
N LEU A 366 -20.35 7.42 10.61
CA LEU A 366 -19.27 7.61 9.64
C LEU A 366 -19.48 6.80 8.35
N SER A 367 -20.43 5.89 8.34
CA SER A 367 -20.89 5.19 7.12
C SER A 367 -21.92 5.98 6.31
N ASP A 368 -22.41 7.13 6.82
CA ASP A 368 -23.39 7.96 6.12
C ASP A 368 -22.67 8.90 5.13
N THR A 369 -22.19 8.33 4.03
CA THR A 369 -21.47 9.04 2.96
C THR A 369 -22.25 10.24 2.40
N PRO A 370 -23.58 10.18 2.15
CA PRO A 370 -24.33 11.34 1.67
C PRO A 370 -24.33 12.50 2.67
N LEU A 371 -24.47 12.21 3.96
CA LEU A 371 -24.47 13.24 5.00
C LEU A 371 -23.10 13.90 5.14
N ILE A 372 -22.03 13.09 5.08
CA ILE A 372 -20.65 13.60 5.13
C ILE A 372 -20.36 14.50 3.93
N ALA A 373 -20.69 14.08 2.72
CA ALA A 373 -20.49 14.88 1.52
C ALA A 373 -21.26 16.22 1.56
N ARG A 374 -22.51 16.21 2.07
CA ARG A 374 -23.27 17.42 2.27
C ARG A 374 -22.64 18.36 3.29
N ALA A 375 -22.15 17.80 4.42
CA ALA A 375 -21.49 18.60 5.45
C ALA A 375 -20.21 19.26 4.92
N GLN A 376 -19.42 18.55 4.12
CA GLN A 376 -18.23 19.08 3.47
C GLN A 376 -18.59 20.23 2.51
N THR A 377 -19.55 20.00 1.60
CA THR A 377 -20.00 21.01 0.65
C THR A 377 -20.48 22.30 1.33
N GLU A 378 -21.23 22.17 2.44
CA GLU A 378 -21.68 23.32 3.21
C GLU A 378 -20.54 24.04 3.97
N ALA A 379 -19.54 23.28 4.46
CA ALA A 379 -18.36 23.86 5.08
C ALA A 379 -17.51 24.63 4.06
N GLU A 380 -17.29 24.08 2.88
CA GLU A 380 -16.58 24.75 1.78
C GLU A 380 -17.33 26.03 1.34
N ARG A 381 -18.66 25.95 1.23
CA ARG A 381 -19.48 27.09 0.89
C ARG A 381 -19.38 28.17 1.96
N PHE A 382 -19.44 27.81 3.25
CA PHE A 382 -19.29 28.72 4.37
C PHE A 382 -17.98 29.51 4.30
N VAL A 383 -16.88 28.82 4.00
CA VAL A 383 -15.54 29.43 3.85
C VAL A 383 -15.46 30.31 2.60
N LYS A 384 -15.95 29.84 1.45
CA LYS A 384 -15.95 30.61 0.17
C LYS A 384 -16.78 31.89 0.25
N GLU A 385 -17.90 31.88 0.98
CA GLU A 385 -18.74 33.05 1.21
C GLU A 385 -18.14 34.04 2.24
N GLY A 386 -16.99 33.72 2.82
CA GLY A 386 -16.31 34.57 3.82
C GLY A 386 -17.13 34.79 5.06
N ARG A 387 -18.01 33.87 5.45
CA ARG A 387 -18.83 33.98 6.63
C ARG A 387 -17.98 33.98 7.90
N ASP A 388 -18.22 34.95 8.78
CA ASP A 388 -17.50 35.00 10.03
C ASP A 388 -18.00 33.94 11.01
N LEU A 389 -17.10 33.00 11.36
CA LEU A 389 -17.38 31.92 12.29
C LEU A 389 -17.84 32.41 13.66
N LEU A 390 -17.39 33.58 14.09
CA LEU A 390 -17.73 34.16 15.40
C LEU A 390 -19.22 34.57 15.53
N GLN A 391 -19.89 34.75 14.39
CA GLN A 391 -21.34 35.00 14.37
C GLN A 391 -22.17 33.77 14.70
N TYR A 392 -21.54 32.56 14.67
CA TYR A 392 -22.16 31.26 14.91
C TYR A 392 -21.61 30.63 16.19
N ASN A 393 -21.98 31.15 17.36
CA ASN A 393 -21.41 30.78 18.67
C ASN A 393 -21.28 29.27 18.92
N HIS A 394 -22.27 28.46 18.54
CA HIS A 394 -22.22 27.00 18.73
C HIS A 394 -21.20 26.34 17.81
N LEU A 395 -21.13 26.79 16.55
CA LEU A 395 -20.18 26.28 15.56
C LEU A 395 -18.75 26.68 15.93
N ALA A 396 -18.54 27.96 16.33
CA ALA A 396 -17.24 28.44 16.77
C ALA A 396 -16.70 27.66 17.98
N ARG A 397 -17.54 27.35 18.96
CA ARG A 397 -17.16 26.51 20.11
C ARG A 397 -16.83 25.09 19.71
N ALA A 398 -17.59 24.49 18.80
CA ALA A 398 -17.32 23.15 18.27
C ALA A 398 -15.99 23.13 17.54
N VAL A 399 -15.74 24.04 16.60
CA VAL A 399 -14.48 24.16 15.85
C VAL A 399 -13.29 24.34 16.81
N SER A 400 -13.38 25.27 17.77
CA SER A 400 -12.31 25.49 18.76
C SER A 400 -12.01 24.25 19.61
N ARG A 401 -13.03 23.45 19.94
CA ARG A 401 -12.85 22.19 20.66
C ARG A 401 -12.08 21.18 19.82
N TYR A 402 -12.41 21.05 18.52
CA TYR A 402 -11.72 20.15 17.61
C TYR A 402 -10.29 20.59 17.30
N GLN A 403 -10.05 21.87 17.11
CA GLN A 403 -8.70 22.41 16.92
C GLN A 403 -7.77 22.06 18.08
N ARG A 404 -8.25 22.18 19.34
CA ARG A 404 -7.45 21.78 20.52
C ARG A 404 -7.12 20.29 20.53
N LEU A 405 -8.02 19.44 20.08
CA LEU A 405 -7.79 18.00 19.99
C LEU A 405 -6.79 17.62 18.87
N THR A 406 -6.76 18.41 17.80
CA THR A 406 -5.86 18.17 16.65
C THR A 406 -4.43 18.69 16.88
N ILE A 407 -4.27 19.75 17.71
CA ILE A 407 -2.95 20.31 18.06
C ILE A 407 -2.21 19.43 19.09
N LEU A 408 -2.91 18.57 19.83
CA LEU A 408 -2.33 17.65 20.82
C LEU A 408 -1.88 16.30 20.25
N ASN A 409 -2.00 16.09 18.96
CA ASN A 409 -1.54 14.94 18.19
C ASN A 409 -0.60 15.37 17.07
#